data_22f344b05486f544dc4c4daea5b59657
#
_entry.id   22f344b05486f544dc4c4daea5b59657
#
_cell.length_a   1.000
_cell.length_b   1.000
_cell.length_c   1.000
_cell.angle_alpha   90.00
_cell.angle_beta   90.00
_cell.angle_gamma   90.00
#
_symmetry.space_group_name_H-M   'P 1'
#
loop_
_entity.id
_entity.type
_entity.pdbx_description
1 polymer ?
#
loop_
_entity_poly.entity_id
_entity_poly.type
_entity_poly.pdbx_seq_one_letter_code
_entity_poly.pdbx_strand_id
1 'polypeptide(L)'
;MPGELPDKFKNLKAAYSFMTCHPGKKLLFMGQEFGQLREWSEERELDWFLLNEEPHKDLQNYVHDLLTIYKKYPALYAADNDPEGFEWINANDGDRSIFSFVRKSPTKRNNILYVVNFTPVDRPDYRVGVPKKKQYKLIMDENGLTEPKIFKAVKQECDDRQFSFAYPLPAYGVAIFVY
;
A
#
# COMPACT_ATOMS: atom_id res chain seq x y z
N MET A 1 -18.30 -0.57 0.51
CA MET A 1 -17.34 -1.27 -0.34
C MET A 1 -18.07 -2.30 -1.17
N PRO A 2 -17.82 -2.40 -2.47
CA PRO A 2 -18.42 -3.43 -3.32
C PRO A 2 -17.83 -4.82 -3.01
N GLY A 3 -18.50 -5.87 -3.50
CA GLY A 3 -18.07 -7.25 -3.34
C GLY A 3 -18.58 -7.94 -2.07
N GLU A 4 -18.27 -9.22 -1.97
CA GLU A 4 -18.54 -10.05 -0.80
C GLU A 4 -17.58 -9.71 0.35
N LEU A 5 -17.84 -10.26 1.55
CA LEU A 5 -17.07 -9.90 2.74
C LEU A 5 -15.53 -10.08 2.57
N PRO A 6 -15.01 -11.16 1.96
CA PRO A 6 -13.57 -11.29 1.71
C PRO A 6 -13.00 -10.18 0.83
N ASP A 7 -13.72 -9.76 -0.20
CA ASP A 7 -13.28 -8.68 -1.09
C ASP A 7 -13.29 -7.32 -0.39
N LYS A 8 -14.24 -7.11 0.54
CA LYS A 8 -14.30 -5.91 1.37
C LYS A 8 -13.05 -5.76 2.23
N PHE A 9 -12.57 -6.85 2.84
CA PHE A 9 -11.33 -6.84 3.62
C PHE A 9 -10.09 -6.59 2.74
N LYS A 10 -10.00 -7.21 1.56
CA LYS A 10 -8.91 -6.93 0.61
C LYS A 10 -8.90 -5.46 0.18
N ASN A 11 -10.07 -4.93 -0.18
CA ASN A 11 -10.22 -3.52 -0.57
C ASN A 11 -9.87 -2.58 0.60
N LEU A 12 -10.23 -2.94 1.83
CA LEU A 12 -9.90 -2.18 3.02
C LEU A 12 -8.39 -2.15 3.28
N LYS A 13 -7.69 -3.29 3.12
CA LYS A 13 -6.23 -3.34 3.17
C LYS A 13 -5.58 -2.45 2.10
N ALA A 14 -6.07 -2.48 0.86
CA ALA A 14 -5.62 -1.61 -0.21
C ALA A 14 -5.82 -0.11 0.13
N ALA A 15 -6.98 0.25 0.68
CA ALA A 15 -7.28 1.62 1.10
C ALA A 15 -6.38 2.09 2.26
N TYR A 16 -6.15 1.25 3.27
CA TYR A 16 -5.31 1.60 4.41
C TYR A 16 -3.83 1.69 4.04
N SER A 17 -3.36 0.83 3.15
CA SER A 17 -2.00 0.93 2.63
C SER A 17 -1.81 2.20 1.80
N PHE A 18 -2.79 2.57 0.97
CA PHE A 18 -2.77 3.82 0.22
C PHE A 18 -2.71 5.02 1.16
N MET A 19 -3.61 5.09 2.15
CA MET A 19 -3.61 6.15 3.16
C MET A 19 -2.27 6.23 3.89
N THR A 20 -1.70 5.07 4.27
CA THR A 20 -0.42 5.03 5.02
C THR A 20 0.76 5.50 4.19
N CYS A 21 0.81 5.15 2.91
CA CYS A 21 1.92 5.50 2.03
C CYS A 21 1.77 6.88 1.36
N HIS A 22 0.55 7.39 1.16
CA HIS A 22 0.31 8.72 0.59
C HIS A 22 0.74 9.82 1.58
N PRO A 23 1.19 11.02 1.14
CA PRO A 23 1.47 12.15 2.03
C PRO A 23 0.30 12.53 2.94
N GLY A 24 0.61 13.07 4.11
CA GLY A 24 -0.36 13.55 5.08
C GLY A 24 -0.46 12.69 6.34
N LYS A 25 -1.18 13.20 7.35
CA LYS A 25 -1.37 12.50 8.62
C LYS A 25 -2.32 11.32 8.47
N LYS A 26 -2.01 10.24 9.19
CA LYS A 26 -2.79 9.00 9.16
C LYS A 26 -3.88 9.05 10.21
N LEU A 27 -5.08 8.66 9.84
CA LEU A 27 -6.23 8.65 10.75
C LEU A 27 -6.98 7.32 10.60
N LEU A 28 -7.06 6.60 11.70
CA LEU A 28 -8.01 5.51 11.92
C LEU A 28 -8.86 5.86 13.12
N PHE A 29 -10.12 5.45 13.12
CA PHE A 29 -11.07 5.82 14.17
C PHE A 29 -11.83 4.59 14.65
N MET A 30 -11.88 4.41 15.97
CA MET A 30 -12.81 3.55 16.73
C MET A 30 -13.15 2.20 16.05
N GLY A 31 -12.19 1.29 16.03
CA GLY A 31 -12.39 -0.08 15.51
C GLY A 31 -12.15 -0.23 14.00
N GLN A 32 -11.76 0.83 13.30
CA GLN A 32 -11.44 0.73 11.88
C GLN A 32 -10.24 -0.18 11.62
N GLU A 33 -9.29 -0.26 12.57
CA GLU A 33 -8.09 -1.09 12.48
C GLU A 33 -8.37 -2.60 12.44
N PHE A 34 -9.54 -3.02 12.88
CA PHE A 34 -10.01 -4.40 12.76
C PHE A 34 -11.32 -4.54 11.95
N GLY A 35 -11.76 -3.46 11.31
CA GLY A 35 -12.92 -3.48 10.41
C GLY A 35 -14.25 -3.69 11.15
N GLN A 36 -14.46 -3.01 12.29
CA GLN A 36 -15.72 -3.06 13.02
C GLN A 36 -16.91 -2.85 12.09
N LEU A 37 -17.94 -3.69 12.20
CA LEU A 37 -19.11 -3.72 11.31
C LEU A 37 -20.15 -2.66 11.66
N ARG A 38 -20.27 -2.34 12.95
CA ARG A 38 -21.19 -1.32 13.45
C ARG A 38 -20.48 0.03 13.54
N GLU A 39 -21.25 1.09 13.42
CA GLU A 39 -20.77 2.42 13.77
C GLU A 39 -20.45 2.48 15.28
N TRP A 40 -19.40 3.20 15.64
CA TRP A 40 -19.04 3.41 17.05
C TRP A 40 -20.11 4.20 17.81
N SER A 41 -20.13 4.09 19.11
CA SER A 41 -21.02 4.85 19.98
C SER A 41 -20.34 5.05 21.34
N GLU A 42 -20.53 6.21 21.96
CA GLU A 42 -20.07 6.48 23.33
C GLU A 42 -20.81 5.68 24.39
N GLU A 43 -21.96 5.09 24.06
CA GLU A 43 -22.80 4.31 24.99
C GLU A 43 -22.34 2.85 25.12
N ARG A 44 -21.38 2.40 24.32
CA ARG A 44 -20.90 1.01 24.30
C ARG A 44 -19.44 0.90 23.89
N GLU A 45 -18.80 -0.17 24.32
CA GLU A 45 -17.46 -0.52 23.85
C GLU A 45 -17.44 -0.95 22.38
N LEU A 46 -16.24 -1.00 21.80
CA LEU A 46 -16.00 -1.55 20.47
C LEU A 46 -16.29 -3.06 20.44
N ASP A 47 -16.56 -3.58 19.26
CA ASP A 47 -16.90 -4.99 19.05
C ASP A 47 -15.66 -5.90 19.11
N TRP A 48 -14.91 -5.87 20.22
CA TRP A 48 -13.67 -6.63 20.41
C TRP A 48 -13.80 -8.12 20.15
N PHE A 49 -15.01 -8.68 20.28
CA PHE A 49 -15.29 -10.08 19.98
C PHE A 49 -15.04 -10.45 18.51
N LEU A 50 -15.08 -9.48 17.57
CA LEU A 50 -14.77 -9.68 16.16
C LEU A 50 -13.31 -10.13 15.94
N LEU A 51 -12.41 -9.84 16.86
CA LEU A 51 -11.03 -10.32 16.80
C LEU A 51 -10.88 -11.85 16.97
N ASN A 52 -11.94 -12.54 17.37
CA ASN A 52 -11.99 -14.01 17.34
C ASN A 52 -12.25 -14.56 15.92
N GLU A 53 -12.62 -13.70 14.97
CA GLU A 53 -12.84 -14.04 13.57
C GLU A 53 -11.61 -13.70 12.75
N GLU A 54 -11.14 -14.67 11.94
CA GLU A 54 -9.87 -14.57 11.19
C GLU A 54 -9.78 -13.29 10.32
N PRO A 55 -10.81 -12.87 9.56
CA PRO A 55 -10.69 -11.68 8.69
C PRO A 55 -10.42 -10.39 9.45
N HIS A 56 -11.02 -10.23 10.64
CA HIS A 56 -10.85 -9.04 11.49
C HIS A 56 -9.47 -9.01 12.13
N LYS A 57 -9.02 -10.17 12.63
CA LYS A 57 -7.68 -10.32 13.21
C LYS A 57 -6.58 -10.12 12.17
N ASP A 58 -6.76 -10.67 10.97
CA ASP A 58 -5.84 -10.50 9.85
C ASP A 58 -5.74 -9.03 9.42
N LEU A 59 -6.86 -8.30 9.36
CA LEU A 59 -6.83 -6.86 9.10
C LEU A 59 -6.08 -6.09 10.19
N GLN A 60 -6.30 -6.41 11.47
CA GLN A 60 -5.58 -5.77 12.57
C GLN A 60 -4.06 -6.00 12.47
N ASN A 61 -3.65 -7.23 12.17
CA ASN A 61 -2.24 -7.57 11.94
C ASN A 61 -1.67 -6.78 10.76
N TYR A 62 -2.43 -6.66 9.67
CA TYR A 62 -2.03 -5.89 8.51
C TYR A 62 -1.83 -4.40 8.83
N VAL A 63 -2.73 -3.80 9.62
CA VAL A 63 -2.59 -2.42 10.10
C VAL A 63 -1.35 -2.27 11.00
N HIS A 64 -1.10 -3.23 11.88
CA HIS A 64 0.13 -3.26 12.70
C HIS A 64 1.39 -3.25 11.82
N ASP A 65 1.41 -4.05 10.76
CA ASP A 65 2.51 -4.11 9.81
C ASP A 65 2.69 -2.79 9.06
N LEU A 66 1.61 -2.16 8.60
CA LEU A 66 1.64 -0.83 8.00
C LEU A 66 2.24 0.21 8.94
N LEU A 67 1.85 0.23 10.20
CA LEU A 67 2.40 1.14 11.21
C LEU A 67 3.88 0.86 11.50
N THR A 68 4.29 -0.40 11.41
CA THR A 68 5.68 -0.82 11.58
C THR A 68 6.57 -0.27 10.46
N ILE A 69 6.14 -0.42 9.19
CA ILE A 69 6.90 0.17 8.08
C ILE A 69 6.83 1.70 8.08
N TYR A 70 5.71 2.29 8.46
CA TYR A 70 5.57 3.75 8.58
C TYR A 70 6.63 4.32 9.54
N LYS A 71 6.77 3.75 10.73
CA LYS A 71 7.79 4.16 11.71
C LYS A 71 9.22 3.90 11.22
N LYS A 72 9.44 2.81 10.49
CA LYS A 72 10.78 2.37 10.05
C LYS A 72 11.35 3.23 8.92
N TYR A 73 10.49 3.73 8.02
CA TYR A 73 10.94 4.41 6.79
C TYR A 73 10.60 5.91 6.81
N PRO A 74 11.58 6.79 7.10
CA PRO A 74 11.37 8.25 7.09
C PRO A 74 10.79 8.81 5.78
N ALA A 75 10.98 8.11 4.66
CA ALA A 75 10.37 8.47 3.38
C ALA A 75 8.83 8.60 3.49
N LEU A 76 8.19 7.92 4.44
CA LEU A 76 6.72 7.90 4.58
C LEU A 76 6.17 9.09 5.40
N TYR A 77 7.02 9.84 6.13
CA TYR A 77 6.54 10.92 7.01
C TYR A 77 7.43 12.17 7.07
N ALA A 78 8.75 12.05 6.81
CA ALA A 78 9.67 13.15 7.10
C ALA A 78 9.58 14.32 6.10
N ALA A 79 8.97 14.11 4.94
CA ALA A 79 8.79 15.11 3.88
C ALA A 79 7.31 15.21 3.45
N ASP A 80 6.37 15.08 4.39
CA ASP A 80 4.93 15.11 4.09
C ASP A 80 4.44 16.47 3.58
N ASN A 81 5.09 17.55 4.01
CA ASN A 81 4.75 18.92 3.63
C ASN A 81 5.68 19.50 2.54
N ASP A 82 6.57 18.66 1.99
CA ASP A 82 7.51 19.03 0.95
C ASP A 82 7.09 18.38 -0.38
N PRO A 83 6.75 19.15 -1.41
CA PRO A 83 6.43 18.60 -2.73
C PRO A 83 7.52 17.69 -3.30
N GLU A 84 8.80 17.94 -2.98
CA GLU A 84 9.91 17.10 -3.40
C GLU A 84 9.90 15.70 -2.75
N GLY A 85 9.18 15.52 -1.64
CA GLY A 85 9.01 14.24 -0.93
C GLY A 85 8.08 13.25 -1.62
N PHE A 86 7.35 13.66 -2.65
CA PHE A 86 6.34 12.85 -3.33
C PHE A 86 6.46 12.95 -4.86
N GLU A 87 6.22 11.85 -5.55
CA GLU A 87 6.20 11.84 -7.01
C GLU A 87 5.25 10.75 -7.53
N TRP A 88 4.24 11.13 -8.29
CA TRP A 88 3.42 10.17 -9.02
C TRP A 88 4.25 9.46 -10.10
N ILE A 89 4.09 8.15 -10.17
CA ILE A 89 4.56 7.34 -11.31
C ILE A 89 3.40 7.12 -12.27
N ASN A 90 2.28 6.60 -11.76
CA ASN A 90 1.04 6.45 -12.51
C ASN A 90 -0.14 6.90 -11.65
N ALA A 91 -0.79 8.00 -12.06
CA ALA A 91 -1.97 8.56 -11.40
C ALA A 91 -3.22 8.51 -12.29
N ASN A 92 -3.07 8.21 -13.59
CA ASN A 92 -4.11 8.42 -14.59
C ASN A 92 -4.65 7.12 -15.19
N ASP A 93 -4.38 5.98 -14.58
CA ASP A 93 -4.87 4.68 -15.02
C ASP A 93 -6.29 4.40 -14.50
N GLY A 94 -7.23 5.28 -14.87
CA GLY A 94 -8.61 5.23 -14.41
C GLY A 94 -9.32 3.95 -14.83
N ASP A 95 -9.05 3.45 -16.03
CA ASP A 95 -9.68 2.24 -16.59
C ASP A 95 -9.34 0.98 -15.78
N ARG A 96 -8.13 0.92 -15.21
CA ARG A 96 -7.66 -0.19 -14.39
C ARG A 96 -7.67 0.10 -12.90
N SER A 97 -7.89 1.36 -12.49
CA SER A 97 -7.81 1.83 -11.10
C SER A 97 -6.54 1.36 -10.38
N ILE A 98 -5.40 1.44 -11.09
CA ILE A 98 -4.08 1.13 -10.55
C ILE A 98 -3.32 2.44 -10.35
N PHE A 99 -2.72 2.60 -9.18
CA PHE A 99 -1.94 3.78 -8.84
C PHE A 99 -0.54 3.38 -8.39
N SER A 100 0.45 4.19 -8.77
CA SER A 100 1.81 4.04 -8.26
C SER A 100 2.48 5.39 -8.04
N PHE A 101 3.26 5.49 -6.98
CA PHE A 101 4.00 6.70 -6.63
C PHE A 101 5.26 6.38 -5.82
N VAL A 102 6.11 7.38 -5.71
CA VAL A 102 7.33 7.34 -4.91
C VAL A 102 7.21 8.29 -3.72
N ARG A 103 7.66 7.80 -2.55
CA ARG A 103 7.99 8.63 -1.39
C ARG A 103 9.50 8.75 -1.28
N LYS A 104 9.99 9.98 -1.23
CA LYS A 104 11.42 10.27 -1.21
C LYS A 104 11.86 10.60 0.22
N SER A 105 12.90 9.92 0.65
CA SER A 105 13.53 10.21 1.95
C SER A 105 14.38 11.47 1.84
N PRO A 106 14.40 12.35 2.86
CA PRO A 106 15.29 13.51 2.91
C PRO A 106 16.77 13.13 2.75
N THR A 107 17.15 11.95 3.19
CA THR A 107 18.51 11.42 3.04
C THR A 107 18.80 10.83 1.66
N LYS A 108 17.82 10.79 0.76
CA LYS A 108 17.89 10.15 -0.58
C LYS A 108 18.22 8.64 -0.54
N ARG A 109 18.05 8.01 0.63
CA ARG A 109 18.21 6.56 0.84
C ARG A 109 16.90 5.97 1.31
N ASN A 110 16.66 4.70 0.98
CA ASN A 110 15.45 3.99 1.37
C ASN A 110 14.17 4.73 0.95
N ASN A 111 14.13 5.17 -0.31
CA ASN A 111 12.89 5.68 -0.90
C ASN A 111 11.87 4.54 -1.00
N ILE A 112 10.60 4.87 -0.96
CA ILE A 112 9.52 3.91 -1.10
C ILE A 112 8.89 4.07 -2.49
N LEU A 113 8.71 2.96 -3.20
CA LEU A 113 7.81 2.84 -4.33
C LEU A 113 6.57 2.09 -3.85
N TYR A 114 5.42 2.70 -4.06
CA TYR A 114 4.11 2.13 -3.74
C TYR A 114 3.34 1.82 -5.01
N VAL A 115 2.68 0.67 -5.06
CA VAL A 115 1.79 0.24 -6.16
C VAL A 115 0.54 -0.37 -5.56
N VAL A 116 -0.63 -0.03 -6.11
CA VAL A 116 -1.91 -0.59 -5.66
C VAL A 116 -2.86 -0.83 -6.82
N ASN A 117 -3.59 -1.93 -6.77
CA ASN A 117 -4.70 -2.30 -7.64
C ASN A 117 -6.01 -2.25 -6.85
N PHE A 118 -6.91 -1.32 -7.16
CA PHE A 118 -8.20 -1.20 -6.49
C PHE A 118 -9.32 -2.03 -7.18
N THR A 119 -8.97 -2.91 -8.11
CA THR A 119 -9.95 -3.74 -8.82
C THR A 119 -9.91 -5.21 -8.40
N PRO A 120 -11.02 -5.95 -8.57
CA PRO A 120 -11.06 -7.40 -8.34
C PRO A 120 -10.45 -8.21 -9.49
N VAL A 121 -9.46 -7.67 -10.21
CA VAL A 121 -8.87 -8.29 -11.40
C VAL A 121 -7.38 -8.49 -11.20
N ASP A 122 -6.92 -9.72 -11.31
CA ASP A 122 -5.50 -10.05 -11.28
C ASP A 122 -4.76 -9.49 -12.50
N ARG A 123 -3.54 -9.02 -12.28
CA ARG A 123 -2.64 -8.49 -13.29
C ARG A 123 -1.28 -9.21 -13.23
N PRO A 124 -1.18 -10.45 -13.73
CA PRO A 124 -0.01 -11.30 -13.52
C PRO A 124 1.28 -10.72 -14.11
N ASP A 125 1.17 -9.94 -15.17
CA ASP A 125 2.31 -9.34 -15.90
C ASP A 125 2.30 -7.81 -15.82
N TYR A 126 1.78 -7.22 -14.70
CA TYR A 126 1.75 -5.78 -14.57
C TYR A 126 3.17 -5.20 -14.57
N ARG A 127 3.39 -4.20 -15.42
CA ARG A 127 4.67 -3.52 -15.49
C ARG A 127 4.61 -2.19 -14.76
N VAL A 128 5.58 -1.97 -13.89
CA VAL A 128 5.70 -0.77 -13.07
C VAL A 128 6.84 0.09 -13.60
N GLY A 129 6.53 1.31 -14.01
CA GLY A 129 7.53 2.32 -14.32
C GLY A 129 8.30 2.78 -13.08
N VAL A 130 9.60 3.03 -13.19
CA VAL A 130 10.42 3.42 -12.04
C VAL A 130 11.43 4.50 -12.39
N PRO A 131 11.78 5.40 -11.43
CA PRO A 131 12.62 6.56 -11.71
C PRO A 131 14.09 6.22 -11.98
N LYS A 132 14.57 5.05 -11.56
CA LYS A 132 16.00 4.68 -11.64
C LYS A 132 16.20 3.20 -11.98
N LYS A 133 17.29 2.90 -12.70
CA LYS A 133 17.76 1.54 -12.93
C LYS A 133 18.42 0.99 -11.66
N LYS A 134 17.61 0.46 -10.75
CA LYS A 134 18.04 -0.07 -9.45
C LYS A 134 17.39 -1.42 -9.15
N GLN A 135 17.74 -1.96 -8.00
CA GLN A 135 17.01 -3.05 -7.36
C GLN A 135 15.93 -2.46 -6.46
N TYR A 136 14.74 -3.03 -6.54
CA TYR A 136 13.56 -2.70 -5.75
C TYR A 136 13.24 -3.89 -4.87
N LYS A 137 13.36 -3.70 -3.57
CA LYS A 137 13.15 -4.74 -2.58
C LYS A 137 11.73 -4.66 -2.06
N LEU A 138 10.90 -5.66 -2.37
CA LEU A 138 9.56 -5.80 -1.80
C LEU A 138 9.69 -6.00 -0.29
N ILE A 139 8.95 -5.25 0.50
CA ILE A 139 8.96 -5.30 1.96
C ILE A 139 7.59 -5.60 2.56
N MET A 140 6.52 -5.33 1.80
CA MET A 140 5.15 -5.62 2.20
C MET A 140 4.26 -5.77 0.97
N ASP A 141 3.29 -6.66 1.02
CA ASP A 141 2.24 -6.84 0.03
C ASP A 141 0.84 -6.87 0.69
N GLU A 142 -0.19 -7.32 -0.01
CA GLU A 142 -1.56 -7.42 0.50
C GLU A 142 -1.72 -8.43 1.65
N ASN A 143 -0.73 -9.28 1.90
CA ASN A 143 -0.71 -10.25 2.99
C ASN A 143 0.03 -9.73 4.24
N GLY A 144 0.63 -8.55 4.18
CA GLY A 144 1.42 -7.96 5.26
C GLY A 144 2.92 -7.94 4.97
N LEU A 145 3.74 -7.90 6.02
CA LEU A 145 5.21 -7.95 5.87
C LEU A 145 5.64 -9.25 5.19
N THR A 146 6.51 -9.15 4.21
CA THR A 146 6.97 -10.29 3.42
C THR A 146 8.48 -10.51 3.54
N GLU A 147 8.91 -11.75 3.34
CA GLU A 147 10.32 -12.04 3.09
C GLU A 147 10.79 -11.23 1.88
N PRO A 148 11.96 -10.57 2.01
CA PRO A 148 12.41 -9.65 0.99
C PRO A 148 12.65 -10.30 -0.38
N LYS A 149 11.89 -9.88 -1.38
CA LYS A 149 12.08 -10.27 -2.80
C LYS A 149 12.65 -9.08 -3.56
N ILE A 150 13.63 -9.34 -4.44
CA ILE A 150 14.31 -8.28 -5.21
C ILE A 150 13.85 -8.30 -6.65
N PHE A 151 13.35 -7.17 -7.11
CA PHE A 151 12.99 -6.89 -8.49
C PHE A 151 14.04 -5.97 -9.11
N LYS A 152 14.58 -6.34 -10.28
CA LYS A 152 15.62 -5.55 -10.98
C LYS A 152 14.97 -4.77 -12.11
N ALA A 153 15.11 -3.45 -12.08
CA ALA A 153 14.65 -2.60 -13.16
C ALA A 153 15.51 -2.82 -14.44
N VAL A 154 14.83 -2.96 -15.55
CA VAL A 154 15.43 -3.07 -16.89
C VAL A 154 15.15 -1.81 -17.70
N LYS A 155 15.91 -1.58 -18.78
CA LYS A 155 15.67 -0.48 -19.71
C LYS A 155 14.49 -0.87 -20.63
N GLN A 156 13.29 -0.65 -20.12
CA GLN A 156 12.04 -0.80 -20.84
C GLN A 156 11.10 0.29 -20.37
N GLU A 157 10.62 1.10 -21.29
CA GLU A 157 9.76 2.24 -21.01
C GLU A 157 8.39 1.80 -20.49
N CYS A 158 7.91 2.47 -19.44
CA CYS A 158 6.58 2.29 -18.85
C CYS A 158 6.25 3.50 -17.98
N ASP A 159 4.99 3.94 -17.96
CA ASP A 159 4.51 5.06 -17.12
C ASP A 159 5.39 6.32 -17.28
N ASP A 160 5.77 6.68 -18.52
CA ASP A 160 6.68 7.79 -18.85
C ASP A 160 8.07 7.71 -18.17
N ARG A 161 8.49 6.49 -17.79
CA ARG A 161 9.80 6.22 -17.20
C ARG A 161 10.62 5.32 -18.12
N GLN A 162 11.92 5.61 -18.23
CA GLN A 162 12.85 4.82 -19.07
C GLN A 162 13.09 3.40 -18.53
N PHE A 163 12.80 3.16 -17.28
CA PHE A 163 13.06 1.91 -16.57
C PHE A 163 11.79 1.36 -15.97
N SER A 164 11.69 0.04 -15.94
CA SER A 164 10.55 -0.66 -15.36
C SER A 164 10.91 -2.08 -14.93
N PHE A 165 10.04 -2.72 -14.18
CA PHE A 165 10.09 -4.16 -13.91
C PHE A 165 8.68 -4.75 -13.93
N ALA A 166 8.55 -6.07 -14.17
CA ALA A 166 7.29 -6.78 -14.07
C ALA A 166 7.04 -7.21 -12.62
N TYR A 167 5.78 -7.09 -12.18
CA TYR A 167 5.29 -7.52 -10.87
C TYR A 167 3.92 -8.16 -11.02
N PRO A 168 3.70 -9.38 -10.49
CA PRO A 168 2.37 -10.00 -10.48
C PRO A 168 1.50 -9.29 -9.44
N LEU A 169 0.67 -8.35 -9.90
CA LEU A 169 -0.20 -7.52 -9.05
C LEU A 169 -1.59 -8.16 -8.95
N PRO A 170 -1.95 -8.78 -7.81
CA PRO A 170 -3.23 -9.46 -7.68
C PRO A 170 -4.42 -8.50 -7.57
N ALA A 171 -5.63 -9.07 -7.57
CA ALA A 171 -6.86 -8.36 -7.26
C ALA A 171 -6.77 -7.71 -5.87
N TYR A 172 -7.08 -6.41 -5.79
CA TYR A 172 -6.88 -5.59 -4.59
C TYR A 172 -5.43 -5.61 -4.05
N GLY A 173 -4.48 -5.97 -4.92
CA GLY A 173 -3.09 -6.16 -4.57
C GLY A 173 -2.37 -4.87 -4.19
N VAL A 174 -1.45 -4.99 -3.28
CA VAL A 174 -0.58 -3.93 -2.77
C VAL A 174 0.87 -4.37 -2.93
N ALA A 175 1.76 -3.45 -3.27
CA ALA A 175 3.19 -3.71 -3.25
C ALA A 175 3.96 -2.49 -2.76
N ILE A 176 4.76 -2.67 -1.72
CA ILE A 176 5.59 -1.63 -1.12
C ILE A 176 7.05 -2.05 -1.26
N PHE A 177 7.81 -1.28 -2.02
CA PHE A 177 9.22 -1.54 -2.28
C PHE A 177 10.09 -0.46 -1.66
N VAL A 178 11.28 -0.85 -1.21
CA VAL A 178 12.36 0.08 -0.83
C VAL A 178 13.50 0.02 -1.85
N TYR A 179 14.12 1.18 -2.17
CA TYR A 179 15.22 1.28 -3.14
C TYR A 179 16.20 2.43 -2.86
#